data_b4713f0cb79c060bb1fcc14c2c9d6c8c
#
_entry.id   b4713f0cb79c060bb1fcc14c2c9d6c8c
#
_cell.length_a   1.000
_cell.length_b   1.000
_cell.length_c   1.000
_cell.angle_alpha   90.00
_cell.angle_beta   90.00
_cell.angle_gamma   90.00
#
_symmetry.space_group_name_H-M   'P 1'
#
loop_
_entity.id
_entity.type
_entity.pdbx_description
1 polymer ?
#
loop_
_entity_poly.entity_id
_entity_poly.type
_entity_poly.pdbx_seq_one_letter_code
_entity_poly.pdbx_strand_id
1 'polypeptide(L)'
;MKKILIIEDHADMRELLTWQIELMGFVPIPARRGREGIERALAEKPQLIIMDIMMPGMDGWEATRELRANAETKDIPILAATALFRDSDLKTCLEAGCNGYIVKPFTFQELQGKVRELIPAASTTYPL
;
A
#
# COMPACT_ATOMS: atom_id res chain seq x y z
N MET A 1 11.01 14.14 2.04
CA MET A 1 9.63 14.05 1.55
C MET A 1 9.03 12.68 1.82
N LYS A 2 7.76 12.63 2.05
CA LYS A 2 7.09 11.37 2.38
C LYS A 2 6.88 10.53 1.14
N LYS A 3 7.25 9.26 1.25
CA LYS A 3 7.22 8.31 0.14
C LYS A 3 6.12 7.29 0.37
N ILE A 4 5.41 6.94 -0.71
CA ILE A 4 4.42 5.86 -0.68
C ILE A 4 4.79 4.85 -1.74
N LEU A 5 5.00 3.62 -1.32
CA LEU A 5 5.32 2.51 -2.21
C LEU A 5 4.03 1.93 -2.75
N ILE A 6 3.97 1.73 -4.06
CA ILE A 6 2.81 1.17 -4.75
C ILE A 6 3.23 -0.14 -5.38
N ILE A 7 2.67 -1.24 -4.90
CA ILE A 7 2.96 -2.57 -5.44
C ILE A 7 1.72 -3.04 -6.20
N GLU A 8 1.78 -2.96 -7.52
CA GLU A 8 0.65 -3.21 -8.41
C GLU A 8 1.15 -3.77 -9.73
N ASP A 9 0.67 -4.95 -10.12
CA ASP A 9 1.14 -5.61 -11.35
C ASP A 9 0.50 -5.07 -12.63
N HIS A 10 -0.71 -4.53 -12.56
CA HIS A 10 -1.38 -3.93 -13.71
C HIS A 10 -0.79 -2.55 -14.01
N ALA A 11 -0.23 -2.40 -15.21
CA ALA A 11 0.43 -1.15 -15.59
C ALA A 11 -0.48 0.07 -15.50
N ASP A 12 -1.72 -0.05 -16.00
CA ASP A 12 -2.65 1.08 -16.00
C ASP A 12 -3.04 1.50 -14.59
N MET A 13 -3.31 0.53 -13.72
CA MET A 13 -3.68 0.83 -12.33
C MET A 13 -2.47 1.40 -11.58
N ARG A 14 -1.28 0.86 -11.83
CA ARG A 14 -0.05 1.36 -11.21
C ARG A 14 0.20 2.82 -11.59
N GLU A 15 0.00 3.14 -12.86
CA GLU A 15 0.17 4.50 -13.36
C GLU A 15 -0.87 5.44 -12.75
N LEU A 16 -2.12 5.02 -12.66
CA LEU A 16 -3.18 5.80 -12.05
C LEU A 16 -2.89 6.07 -10.57
N LEU A 17 -2.50 5.04 -9.82
CA LEU A 17 -2.17 5.19 -8.41
C LEU A 17 -0.97 6.12 -8.23
N THR A 18 0.03 5.99 -9.08
CA THR A 18 1.21 6.87 -9.04
C THR A 18 0.79 8.32 -9.18
N TRP A 19 -0.05 8.62 -10.15
CA TRP A 19 -0.56 9.97 -10.38
C TRP A 19 -1.39 10.48 -9.18
N GLN A 20 -2.27 9.64 -8.65
CA GLN A 20 -3.11 10.02 -7.50
C GLN A 20 -2.27 10.33 -6.26
N ILE A 21 -1.24 9.53 -6.02
CA ILE A 21 -0.33 9.75 -4.88
C ILE A 21 0.44 11.06 -5.05
N GLU A 22 0.87 11.38 -6.25
CA GLU A 22 1.52 12.66 -6.54
C GLU A 22 0.57 13.82 -6.26
N LEU A 23 -0.70 13.68 -6.65
CA LEU A 23 -1.71 14.72 -6.40
C LEU A 23 -1.90 14.98 -4.91
N MET A 24 -1.69 13.97 -4.09
CA MET A 24 -1.78 14.10 -2.64
C MET A 24 -0.55 14.75 -2.00
N GLY A 25 0.51 14.98 -2.79
CA GLY A 25 1.73 15.59 -2.29
C GLY A 25 2.79 14.61 -1.82
N PHE A 26 2.64 13.33 -2.13
CA PHE A 26 3.63 12.31 -1.76
C PHE A 26 4.51 11.94 -2.94
N VAL A 27 5.65 11.33 -2.64
CA VAL A 27 6.55 10.80 -3.67
C VAL A 27 6.17 9.33 -3.90
N PRO A 28 5.65 8.98 -5.08
CA PRO A 28 5.29 7.60 -5.36
C PRO A 28 6.51 6.77 -5.74
N ILE A 29 6.54 5.52 -5.26
CA ILE A 29 7.56 4.56 -5.64
C ILE A 29 6.81 3.37 -6.22
N PRO A 30 6.75 3.22 -7.56
CA PRO A 30 6.03 2.11 -8.16
C PRO A 30 6.86 0.84 -8.19
N ALA A 31 6.22 -0.29 -7.95
CA ALA A 31 6.79 -1.61 -8.08
C ALA A 31 5.77 -2.52 -8.77
N ARG A 32 6.25 -3.44 -9.58
CA ARG A 32 5.39 -4.27 -10.43
C ARG A 32 4.97 -5.58 -9.78
N ARG A 33 5.74 -6.06 -8.81
CA ARG A 33 5.54 -7.38 -8.20
C ARG A 33 5.92 -7.35 -6.74
N GLY A 34 5.46 -8.36 -6.01
CA GLY A 34 5.73 -8.47 -4.59
C GLY A 34 7.22 -8.44 -4.24
N ARG A 35 8.04 -9.20 -4.96
CA ARG A 35 9.47 -9.25 -4.66
C ARG A 35 10.15 -7.89 -4.86
N GLU A 36 9.86 -7.24 -5.97
CA GLU A 36 10.39 -5.90 -6.23
C GLU A 36 9.90 -4.92 -5.14
N GLY A 37 8.64 -5.05 -4.75
CA GLY A 37 8.05 -4.21 -3.71
C GLY A 37 8.76 -4.36 -2.37
N ILE A 38 9.06 -5.60 -1.98
CA ILE A 38 9.78 -5.86 -0.73
C ILE A 38 11.18 -5.24 -0.78
N GLU A 39 11.88 -5.39 -1.90
CA GLU A 39 13.20 -4.78 -2.08
C GLU A 39 13.13 -3.26 -2.00
N ARG A 40 12.11 -2.67 -2.62
CA ARG A 40 11.92 -1.22 -2.57
C ARG A 40 11.57 -0.75 -1.16
N ALA A 41 10.77 -1.52 -0.42
CA ALA A 41 10.44 -1.16 0.96
C ALA A 41 11.68 -1.12 1.83
N LEU A 42 12.57 -2.09 1.66
CA LEU A 42 13.83 -2.13 2.41
C LEU A 42 14.76 -0.97 2.04
N ALA A 43 14.83 -0.62 0.76
CA ALA A 43 15.72 0.43 0.28
C ALA A 43 15.20 1.83 0.59
N GLU A 44 13.90 2.05 0.39
CA GLU A 44 13.31 3.40 0.44
C GLU A 44 12.65 3.74 1.77
N LYS A 45 12.28 2.76 2.55
CA LYS A 45 11.59 2.91 3.85
C LYS A 45 10.41 3.88 3.75
N PRO A 46 9.38 3.53 2.94
CA PRO A 46 8.24 4.42 2.74
C PRO A 46 7.38 4.56 3.99
N GLN A 47 6.57 5.60 4.04
CA GLN A 47 5.62 5.82 5.12
C GLN A 47 4.37 4.97 5.00
N LEU A 48 4.08 4.46 3.80
CA LEU A 48 2.90 3.65 3.53
C LEU A 48 3.18 2.76 2.33
N ILE A 49 2.61 1.56 2.35
CA ILE A 49 2.64 0.66 1.19
C ILE A 49 1.20 0.43 0.74
N ILE A 50 0.92 0.68 -0.53
CA ILE A 50 -0.35 0.30 -1.15
C ILE A 50 -0.08 -1.01 -1.88
N MET A 51 -0.77 -2.07 -1.47
CA MET A 51 -0.47 -3.43 -1.89
C MET A 51 -1.65 -4.05 -2.65
N ASP A 52 -1.46 -4.36 -3.92
CA ASP A 52 -2.41 -5.18 -4.65
C ASP A 52 -2.34 -6.62 -4.13
N ILE A 53 -3.48 -7.22 -3.90
CA ILE A 53 -3.53 -8.58 -3.35
C ILE A 53 -3.41 -9.63 -4.46
N MET A 54 -4.10 -9.41 -5.57
CA MET A 54 -4.16 -10.39 -6.66
C MET A 54 -3.02 -10.16 -7.66
N MET A 55 -1.87 -10.76 -7.38
CA MET A 55 -0.70 -10.68 -8.26
C MET A 55 -0.19 -12.08 -8.60
N PRO A 56 0.33 -12.29 -9.81
CA PRO A 56 0.93 -13.59 -10.15
C PRO A 56 2.23 -13.81 -9.37
N GLY A 57 2.52 -15.07 -9.09
CA GLY A 57 3.68 -15.44 -8.30
C GLY A 57 3.43 -15.19 -6.82
N MET A 58 4.05 -14.18 -6.26
CA MET A 58 3.83 -13.79 -4.87
C MET A 58 2.61 -12.88 -4.79
N ASP A 59 1.53 -13.32 -4.13
CA ASP A 59 0.35 -12.48 -3.93
C ASP A 59 0.59 -11.45 -2.80
N GLY A 60 -0.35 -10.53 -2.64
CA GLY A 60 -0.21 -9.45 -1.67
C GLY A 60 -0.24 -9.90 -0.21
N TRP A 61 -0.95 -10.97 0.09
CA TRP A 61 -0.96 -11.53 1.45
C TRP A 61 0.41 -12.08 1.82
N GLU A 62 1.02 -12.83 0.89
CA GLU A 62 2.35 -13.40 1.09
C GLU A 62 3.40 -12.30 1.22
N ALA A 63 3.34 -11.29 0.35
CA ALA A 63 4.25 -10.14 0.41
C ALA A 63 4.11 -9.41 1.75
N THR A 64 2.87 -9.24 2.22
CA THR A 64 2.60 -8.59 3.51
C THR A 64 3.22 -9.39 4.65
N ARG A 65 3.06 -10.71 4.65
CA ARG A 65 3.66 -11.56 5.68
C ARG A 65 5.18 -11.43 5.71
N GLU A 66 5.82 -11.39 4.54
CA GLU A 66 7.27 -11.22 4.47
C GLU A 66 7.70 -9.84 5.01
N LEU A 67 6.96 -8.79 4.68
CA LEU A 67 7.25 -7.45 5.20
C LEU A 67 7.14 -7.41 6.72
N ARG A 68 6.14 -8.09 7.28
CA ARG A 68 5.93 -8.14 8.73
C ARG A 68 6.99 -8.98 9.45
N ALA A 69 7.60 -9.93 8.75
CA ALA A 69 8.64 -10.78 9.32
C ALA A 69 10.02 -10.10 9.35
N ASN A 70 10.18 -8.98 8.65
CA ASN A 70 11.46 -8.27 8.58
C ASN A 70 11.44 -7.08 9.54
N ALA A 71 12.44 -6.99 10.41
CA ALA A 71 12.53 -5.94 11.43
C ALA A 71 12.53 -4.53 10.83
N GLU A 72 13.04 -4.36 9.62
CA GLU A 72 13.12 -3.05 8.99
C GLU A 72 11.82 -2.59 8.35
N THR A 73 10.88 -3.50 8.09
CA THR A 73 9.62 -3.17 7.40
C THR A 73 8.38 -3.52 8.21
N LYS A 74 8.53 -4.18 9.34
CA LYS A 74 7.41 -4.72 10.11
C LYS A 74 6.40 -3.67 10.58
N ASP A 75 6.81 -2.42 10.73
CA ASP A 75 5.94 -1.36 11.24
C ASP A 75 5.41 -0.42 10.16
N ILE A 76 5.78 -0.64 8.90
CA ILE A 76 5.28 0.21 7.82
C ILE A 76 3.79 -0.11 7.59
N PRO A 77 2.90 0.90 7.63
CA PRO A 77 1.48 0.64 7.37
C PRO A 77 1.26 0.11 5.96
N ILE A 78 0.37 -0.86 5.82
CA ILE A 78 0.04 -1.49 4.54
C ILE A 78 -1.45 -1.35 4.29
N LEU A 79 -1.80 -0.73 3.17
CA LEU A 79 -3.16 -0.62 2.67
C LEU A 79 -3.33 -1.63 1.54
N ALA A 80 -4.15 -2.65 1.75
CA ALA A 80 -4.45 -3.62 0.71
C ALA A 80 -5.46 -2.99 -0.27
N ALA A 81 -5.15 -3.01 -1.56
CA ALA A 81 -6.05 -2.56 -2.61
C ALA A 81 -6.47 -3.80 -3.39
N THR A 82 -7.75 -4.15 -3.36
CA THR A 82 -8.19 -5.45 -3.84
C THR A 82 -9.59 -5.42 -4.44
N ALA A 83 -9.81 -6.26 -5.46
CA ALA A 83 -11.14 -6.52 -6.00
C ALA A 83 -11.89 -7.55 -5.15
N LEU A 84 -11.20 -8.19 -4.21
CA LEU A 84 -11.82 -9.17 -3.31
C LEU A 84 -12.55 -8.41 -2.19
N PHE A 85 -13.82 -8.76 -1.98
CA PHE A 85 -14.66 -8.03 -1.02
C PHE A 85 -15.45 -8.92 -0.07
N ARG A 86 -15.24 -10.24 -0.11
CA ARG A 86 -15.87 -11.13 0.86
C ARG A 86 -15.27 -10.89 2.24
N ASP A 87 -16.06 -11.08 3.28
CA ASP A 87 -15.58 -10.92 4.64
C ASP A 87 -14.36 -11.79 4.92
N SER A 88 -14.34 -13.01 4.38
CA SER A 88 -13.20 -13.92 4.55
C SER A 88 -11.93 -13.38 3.89
N ASP A 89 -12.06 -12.71 2.74
CA ASP A 89 -10.91 -12.13 2.03
C ASP A 89 -10.34 -10.96 2.83
N LEU A 90 -11.21 -10.12 3.36
CA LEU A 90 -10.81 -8.96 4.14
C LEU A 90 -10.17 -9.37 5.46
N LYS A 91 -10.72 -10.42 6.07
CA LYS A 91 -10.15 -11.00 7.27
C LYS A 91 -8.74 -11.53 7.01
N THR A 92 -8.54 -12.18 5.85
CA THR A 92 -7.22 -12.69 5.47
C THR A 92 -6.22 -11.54 5.33
N CYS A 93 -6.64 -10.40 4.77
CA CYS A 93 -5.79 -9.22 4.71
C CYS A 93 -5.31 -8.78 6.09
N LEU A 94 -6.24 -8.68 7.03
CA LEU A 94 -5.91 -8.25 8.39
C LEU A 94 -5.01 -9.27 9.10
N GLU A 95 -5.30 -10.55 8.93
CA GLU A 95 -4.50 -11.62 9.53
C GLU A 95 -3.09 -11.68 8.96
N ALA A 96 -2.93 -11.33 7.68
CA ALA A 96 -1.62 -11.26 7.06
C ALA A 96 -0.79 -10.08 7.58
N GLY A 97 -1.45 -9.08 8.14
CA GLY A 97 -0.78 -7.93 8.73
C GLY A 97 -1.07 -6.60 8.04
N CYS A 98 -2.09 -6.54 7.17
CA CYS A 98 -2.51 -5.26 6.58
C CYS A 98 -3.17 -4.39 7.64
N ASN A 99 -2.95 -3.08 7.54
CA ASN A 99 -3.54 -2.11 8.46
C ASN A 99 -4.91 -1.63 8.02
N GLY A 100 -5.24 -1.85 6.76
CA GLY A 100 -6.53 -1.50 6.20
C GLY A 100 -6.67 -2.06 4.81
N TYR A 101 -7.82 -1.85 4.21
CA TYR A 101 -8.07 -2.28 2.84
C TYR A 101 -8.97 -1.27 2.13
N ILE A 102 -8.88 -1.27 0.80
CA ILE A 102 -9.78 -0.51 -0.05
C ILE A 102 -10.19 -1.40 -1.22
N VAL A 103 -11.49 -1.45 -1.50
CA VAL A 103 -12.03 -2.35 -2.52
C VAL A 103 -12.08 -1.64 -3.87
N LYS A 104 -11.55 -2.29 -4.90
CA LYS A 104 -11.58 -1.79 -6.27
C LYS A 104 -12.95 -2.04 -6.88
N PRO A 105 -13.48 -1.11 -7.68
CA PRO A 105 -12.93 0.22 -7.98
C PRO A 105 -13.21 1.19 -6.84
N PHE A 106 -12.33 2.17 -6.67
CA PHE A 106 -12.49 3.19 -5.63
C PHE A 106 -12.28 4.58 -6.22
N THR A 107 -12.84 5.58 -5.54
CA THR A 107 -12.68 6.98 -5.96
C THR A 107 -11.37 7.53 -5.38
N PHE A 108 -10.93 8.65 -5.94
CA PHE A 108 -9.78 9.37 -5.41
C PHE A 108 -10.01 9.77 -3.95
N GLN A 109 -11.22 10.22 -3.63
CA GLN A 109 -11.57 10.63 -2.26
C GLN A 109 -11.48 9.46 -1.28
N GLU A 110 -11.93 8.29 -1.70
CA GLU A 110 -11.83 7.09 -0.86
C GLU A 110 -10.38 6.72 -0.60
N LEU A 111 -9.55 6.75 -1.64
CA LEU A 111 -8.13 6.48 -1.50
C LEU A 111 -7.47 7.50 -0.57
N GLN A 112 -7.77 8.79 -0.79
CA GLN A 112 -7.22 9.86 0.01
C GLN A 112 -7.57 9.70 1.49
N GLY A 113 -8.83 9.32 1.78
CA GLY A 113 -9.27 9.07 3.14
C GLY A 113 -8.51 7.94 3.81
N LYS A 114 -8.31 6.83 3.07
CA LYS A 114 -7.57 5.68 3.60
C LYS A 114 -6.10 6.01 3.85
N VAL A 115 -5.49 6.74 2.92
CA VAL A 115 -4.09 7.16 3.07
C VAL A 115 -3.93 8.02 4.32
N ARG A 116 -4.84 8.97 4.54
CA ARG A 116 -4.79 9.85 5.71
C ARG A 116 -5.00 9.10 7.02
N GLU A 117 -5.83 8.08 7.02
CA GLU A 117 -6.03 7.26 8.21
C GLU A 117 -4.76 6.51 8.61
N LEU A 118 -3.98 6.07 7.62
CA LEU A 118 -2.85 5.17 7.86
C LEU A 118 -1.52 5.88 8.03
N ILE A 119 -1.40 7.11 7.57
CA ILE A 119 -0.19 7.89 7.80
C ILE A 119 -0.28 8.51 9.19
N PRO A 120 0.74 8.33 10.04
CA PRO A 120 0.68 8.82 11.43
C PRO A 120 0.33 10.30 11.52
N ALA A 121 -0.43 10.65 12.54
CA ALA A 121 -0.90 12.02 12.77
C ALA A 121 0.24 13.04 12.83
N ALA A 122 1.39 12.65 13.37
CA ALA A 122 2.56 13.52 13.43
C ALA A 122 3.00 13.99 12.05
N SER A 123 2.65 13.24 11.00
CA SER A 123 3.00 13.62 9.63
C SER A 123 2.04 14.66 9.06
N THR A 124 0.98 14.99 9.78
CA THR A 124 -0.03 15.95 9.34
C THR A 124 0.08 17.30 10.06
N THR A 125 1.21 17.58 10.68
CA THR A 125 1.43 18.87 11.31
C THR A 125 1.74 19.90 10.22
N TYR A 126 0.70 20.43 9.66
CA TYR A 126 0.84 21.49 8.69
C TYR A 126 0.85 22.82 9.40
N PRO A 127 1.70 23.74 8.97
CA PRO A 127 1.52 25.12 9.38
C PRO A 127 0.23 25.59 8.73
N LEU A 128 -0.69 25.95 9.50
CA LEU A 128 -1.98 26.45 8.99
C LEU A 128 -1.90 27.91 8.63
#